data_22812f8712ed1212815cb5b539e34f0d
#
_entry.id   22812f8712ed1212815cb5b539e34f0d
#
_cell.length_a   1.000
_cell.length_b   1.000
_cell.length_c   1.000
_cell.angle_alpha   90.00
_cell.angle_beta   90.00
_cell.angle_gamma   90.00
#
_symmetry.space_group_name_H-M   'P 1'
#
loop_
_entity.id
_entity.type
_entity.pdbx_description
1 polymer ?
#
loop_
_entity_poly.entity_id
_entity_poly.type
_entity_poly.pdbx_seq_one_letter_code
_entity_poly.pdbx_strand_id
1 'polypeptide(L)'
;SAPPPPPPVSDKAATTAAPTTSGLRLTFASGQSDLSPESVAAIKQLTASVPSSDATTFNVDAYAPGTPDDPSTARRLSLSRAMAVRSALIADGVPSARIFVRALGAKFGDGPADRADVSVEGTGNQAAQK
;
A
#
# COMPACT_ATOMS: atom_id res chain seq x y z
N SER A 1 -11.26 4.07 -22.70
CA SER A 1 -10.69 4.83 -21.61
C SER A 1 -9.19 4.63 -21.52
N ALA A 2 -8.51 5.58 -20.97
CA ALA A 2 -7.07 5.53 -20.89
C ALA A 2 -6.62 4.50 -19.84
N PRO A 3 -5.48 3.83 -20.04
CA PRO A 3 -4.95 2.96 -19.01
C PRO A 3 -4.52 3.77 -17.79
N PRO A 4 -4.51 3.14 -16.61
CA PRO A 4 -4.04 3.86 -15.43
C PRO A 4 -2.58 4.27 -15.58
N PRO A 5 -2.18 5.36 -14.93
CA PRO A 5 -0.78 5.77 -15.00
C PRO A 5 0.13 4.74 -14.31
N PRO A 6 1.39 4.65 -14.73
CA PRO A 6 2.32 3.76 -14.05
C PRO A 6 2.55 4.23 -12.61
N PRO A 7 2.95 3.32 -11.72
CA PRO A 7 3.25 3.72 -10.34
C PRO A 7 4.44 4.66 -10.29
N PRO A 8 4.46 5.57 -9.30
CA PRO A 8 5.59 6.49 -9.14
C PRO A 8 6.79 5.76 -8.54
N VAL A 9 7.66 5.28 -9.40
CA VAL A 9 8.84 4.51 -9.02
C VAL A 9 10.07 5.35 -9.25
N SER A 10 10.98 5.35 -8.28
CA SER A 10 12.23 6.07 -8.39
C SER A 10 13.36 5.17 -7.91
N ASP A 11 14.43 5.09 -8.71
CA ASP A 11 15.62 4.32 -8.34
C ASP A 11 16.28 4.88 -7.07
N LYS A 12 16.01 6.14 -6.76
CA LYS A 12 16.57 6.79 -5.59
C LYS A 12 15.67 6.76 -4.38
N ALA A 13 14.48 6.21 -4.51
CA ALA A 13 13.56 6.11 -3.38
C ALA A 13 14.09 5.11 -2.37
N ALA A 14 13.96 5.46 -1.09
CA ALA A 14 14.42 4.62 0.00
C ALA A 14 13.32 3.74 0.57
N THR A 15 12.23 3.56 -0.17
CA THR A 15 11.11 2.76 0.28
C THR A 15 11.53 1.30 0.43
N THR A 16 11.27 0.72 1.59
CA THR A 16 11.57 -0.69 1.84
C THR A 16 10.29 -1.47 2.03
N ALA A 17 10.39 -2.78 1.88
CA ALA A 17 9.23 -3.66 2.00
C ALA A 17 9.58 -4.82 2.92
N ALA A 18 8.62 -5.22 3.77
CA ALA A 18 8.77 -6.34 4.66
C ALA A 18 7.46 -7.11 4.72
N PRO A 19 7.50 -8.44 4.64
CA PRO A 19 6.27 -9.22 4.74
C PRO A 19 5.68 -9.16 6.14
N THR A 20 4.35 -9.22 6.21
CA THR A 20 3.63 -9.31 7.47
C THR A 20 2.73 -10.53 7.41
N THR A 21 2.09 -10.86 8.54
CA THR A 21 1.19 -12.00 8.58
C THR A 21 0.00 -11.85 7.64
N SER A 22 -0.44 -10.61 7.40
CA SER A 22 -1.61 -10.37 6.54
C SER A 22 -1.26 -9.84 5.16
N GLY A 23 0.02 -9.54 4.91
CA GLY A 23 0.40 -9.02 3.60
C GLY A 23 1.79 -8.43 3.58
N LEU A 24 1.88 -7.11 3.50
CA LEU A 24 3.14 -6.44 3.25
C LEU A 24 3.14 -5.08 3.92
N ARG A 25 4.26 -4.69 4.51
CA ARG A 25 4.45 -3.35 5.06
C ARG A 25 5.51 -2.63 4.24
N LEU A 26 5.15 -1.45 3.77
CA LEU A 26 6.07 -0.56 3.06
C LEU A 26 6.43 0.60 3.96
N THR A 27 7.72 0.88 4.09
CA THR A 27 8.22 1.99 4.88
C THR A 27 8.87 2.99 3.95
N PHE A 28 8.43 4.24 4.02
CA PHE A 28 8.87 5.31 3.13
C PHE A 28 9.90 6.18 3.82
N ALA A 29 10.72 6.85 3.01
CA ALA A 29 11.58 7.91 3.54
C ALA A 29 10.71 9.11 3.91
N SER A 30 11.22 9.93 4.81
CA SER A 30 10.50 11.09 5.30
C SER A 30 10.06 11.99 4.14
N GLY A 31 8.78 12.34 4.14
CA GLY A 31 8.22 13.23 3.12
C GLY A 31 8.04 12.61 1.74
N GLN A 32 8.38 11.34 1.57
CA GLN A 32 8.37 10.70 0.26
C GLN A 32 7.16 9.80 0.10
N SER A 33 6.71 9.67 -1.15
CA SER A 33 5.63 8.74 -1.49
C SER A 33 6.00 7.87 -2.68
N ASP A 34 7.22 7.98 -3.19
CA ASP A 34 7.67 7.18 -4.32
C ASP A 34 8.04 5.78 -3.89
N LEU A 35 7.73 4.81 -4.76
CA LEU A 35 8.11 3.42 -4.52
C LEU A 35 9.52 3.19 -5.07
N SER A 36 10.26 2.31 -4.40
CA SER A 36 11.55 1.86 -4.91
C SER A 36 11.34 0.65 -5.81
N PRO A 37 12.32 0.32 -6.68
CA PRO A 37 12.20 -0.91 -7.46
C PRO A 37 12.05 -2.14 -6.58
N GLU A 38 12.68 -2.15 -5.40
CA GLU A 38 12.55 -3.24 -4.46
C GLU A 38 11.12 -3.36 -3.93
N SER A 39 10.49 -2.23 -3.59
CA SER A 39 9.12 -2.26 -3.07
C SER A 39 8.12 -2.66 -4.15
N VAL A 40 8.35 -2.23 -5.40
CA VAL A 40 7.50 -2.65 -6.51
C VAL A 40 7.61 -4.16 -6.72
N ALA A 41 8.81 -4.71 -6.64
CA ALA A 41 9.01 -6.15 -6.77
C ALA A 41 8.30 -6.90 -5.64
N ALA A 42 8.34 -6.38 -4.42
CA ALA A 42 7.67 -7.00 -3.30
C ALA A 42 6.17 -7.01 -3.48
N ILE A 43 5.60 -5.91 -3.98
CA ILE A 43 4.17 -5.84 -4.26
C ILE A 43 3.79 -6.87 -5.33
N LYS A 44 4.61 -6.99 -6.37
CA LYS A 44 4.36 -7.96 -7.43
C LYS A 44 4.39 -9.38 -6.89
N GLN A 45 5.34 -9.69 -6.02
CA GLN A 45 5.40 -11.01 -5.40
C GLN A 45 4.17 -11.29 -4.55
N LEU A 46 3.69 -10.27 -3.84
CA LEU A 46 2.48 -10.43 -3.05
C LEU A 46 1.29 -10.78 -3.93
N THR A 47 1.10 -10.04 -5.02
CA THR A 47 -0.03 -10.31 -5.92
C THR A 47 0.09 -11.68 -6.57
N ALA A 48 1.31 -12.12 -6.88
CA ALA A 48 1.51 -13.43 -7.48
C ALA A 48 1.25 -14.58 -6.51
N SER A 49 1.37 -14.31 -5.21
CA SER A 49 1.23 -15.36 -4.19
C SER A 49 -0.22 -15.55 -3.73
N VAL A 50 -1.14 -14.69 -4.14
CA VAL A 50 -2.54 -14.80 -3.72
C VAL A 50 -3.41 -15.24 -4.90
N PRO A 51 -4.53 -15.92 -4.62
CA PRO A 51 -5.41 -16.37 -5.71
C PRO A 51 -6.03 -15.18 -6.44
N SER A 52 -6.16 -15.32 -7.75
CA SER A 52 -6.85 -14.34 -8.56
C SER A 52 -8.34 -14.65 -8.52
N SER A 53 -9.02 -14.12 -7.54
CA SER A 53 -10.40 -14.44 -7.26
C SER A 53 -11.20 -13.18 -7.02
N ASP A 54 -12.48 -13.20 -7.39
CA ASP A 54 -13.38 -12.08 -7.14
C ASP A 54 -13.54 -11.80 -5.64
N ALA A 55 -13.28 -12.80 -4.81
CA ALA A 55 -13.39 -12.64 -3.36
C ALA A 55 -12.13 -12.07 -2.73
N THR A 56 -11.03 -12.00 -3.47
CA THR A 56 -9.77 -11.48 -2.93
C THR A 56 -9.76 -9.97 -3.02
N THR A 57 -9.53 -9.31 -1.89
CA THR A 57 -9.45 -7.85 -1.82
C THR A 57 -8.11 -7.44 -1.20
N PHE A 58 -7.67 -6.25 -1.57
CA PHE A 58 -6.45 -5.66 -1.04
C PHE A 58 -6.81 -4.40 -0.29
N ASN A 59 -6.37 -4.30 0.95
CA ASN A 59 -6.59 -3.12 1.78
C ASN A 59 -5.25 -2.41 1.96
N VAL A 60 -5.23 -1.11 1.65
CA VAL A 60 -4.02 -0.30 1.75
C VAL A 60 -4.29 0.78 2.80
N ASP A 61 -3.62 0.69 3.93
CA ASP A 61 -3.72 1.66 5.00
C ASP A 61 -2.42 2.44 5.05
N ALA A 62 -2.46 3.70 4.67
CA ALA A 62 -1.26 4.51 4.57
C ALA A 62 -1.23 5.57 5.66
N TYR A 63 -0.04 5.87 6.13
CA TYR A 63 0.19 6.78 7.24
C TYR A 63 1.29 7.77 6.88
N ALA A 64 1.34 8.86 7.64
CA ALA A 64 2.41 9.84 7.52
C ALA A 64 2.46 10.64 8.82
N PRO A 65 3.66 11.10 9.23
CA PRO A 65 3.75 11.93 10.43
C PRO A 65 3.11 13.29 10.19
N GLY A 66 2.56 13.86 11.22
CA GLY A 66 1.96 15.17 11.15
C GLY A 66 2.00 15.83 12.51
N THR A 67 1.62 17.11 12.52
CA THR A 67 1.54 17.87 13.77
C THR A 67 0.08 18.15 14.07
N PRO A 68 -0.25 18.39 15.35
CA PRO A 68 -1.63 18.76 15.68
C PRO A 68 -2.10 20.03 14.96
N ASP A 69 -1.16 20.89 14.60
CA ASP A 69 -1.49 22.15 13.93
C ASP A 69 -1.77 21.97 12.44
N ASP A 70 -1.32 20.84 11.85
CA ASP A 70 -1.47 20.66 10.42
C ASP A 70 -1.74 19.18 10.08
N PRO A 71 -2.92 18.69 10.44
CA PRO A 71 -3.26 17.30 10.14
C PRO A 71 -3.49 17.05 8.64
N SER A 72 -3.80 18.08 7.87
CA SER A 72 -4.10 17.87 6.45
C SER A 72 -2.86 17.53 5.64
N THR A 73 -1.67 18.02 6.03
CA THR A 73 -0.43 17.65 5.35
C THR A 73 -0.16 16.15 5.50
N ALA A 74 -0.32 15.63 6.71
CA ALA A 74 -0.14 14.19 6.95
C ALA A 74 -1.15 13.38 6.16
N ARG A 75 -2.40 13.83 6.11
CA ARG A 75 -3.43 13.12 5.38
C ARG A 75 -3.12 13.10 3.89
N ARG A 76 -2.69 14.23 3.33
CA ARG A 76 -2.37 14.27 1.91
C ARG A 76 -1.18 13.40 1.55
N LEU A 77 -0.15 13.39 2.41
CA LEU A 77 1.00 12.53 2.16
C LEU A 77 0.62 11.05 2.26
N SER A 78 -0.19 10.70 3.27
CA SER A 78 -0.64 9.33 3.39
C SER A 78 -1.50 8.92 2.20
N LEU A 79 -2.32 9.83 1.67
CA LEU A 79 -3.10 9.54 0.48
C LEU A 79 -2.18 9.30 -0.72
N SER A 80 -1.15 10.12 -0.90
CA SER A 80 -0.20 9.93 -1.99
C SER A 80 0.47 8.56 -1.89
N ARG A 81 0.81 8.14 -0.68
CA ARG A 81 1.41 6.82 -0.46
C ARG A 81 0.42 5.70 -0.79
N ALA A 82 -0.83 5.86 -0.36
CA ALA A 82 -1.85 4.87 -0.67
C ALA A 82 -2.08 4.75 -2.17
N MET A 83 -2.13 5.88 -2.86
CA MET A 83 -2.35 5.88 -4.30
C MET A 83 -1.16 5.31 -5.07
N ALA A 84 0.05 5.50 -4.57
CA ALA A 84 1.22 4.88 -5.19
C ALA A 84 1.14 3.36 -5.11
N VAL A 85 0.76 2.83 -3.96
CA VAL A 85 0.60 1.38 -3.78
C VAL A 85 -0.55 0.87 -4.65
N ARG A 86 -1.65 1.61 -4.69
CA ARG A 86 -2.79 1.23 -5.52
C ARG A 86 -2.39 1.13 -6.99
N SER A 87 -1.63 2.10 -7.49
CA SER A 87 -1.17 2.08 -8.87
C SER A 87 -0.30 0.86 -9.16
N ALA A 88 0.56 0.48 -8.20
CA ALA A 88 1.40 -0.70 -8.37
C ALA A 88 0.56 -1.97 -8.42
N LEU A 89 -0.46 -2.06 -7.57
CA LEU A 89 -1.35 -3.22 -7.58
C LEU A 89 -2.10 -3.33 -8.91
N ILE A 90 -2.59 -2.21 -9.42
CA ILE A 90 -3.30 -2.20 -10.70
C ILE A 90 -2.35 -2.61 -11.83
N ALA A 91 -1.10 -2.15 -11.80
CA ALA A 91 -0.12 -2.52 -12.80
C ALA A 91 0.16 -4.02 -12.78
N ASP A 92 0.00 -4.66 -11.62
CA ASP A 92 0.20 -6.10 -11.48
C ASP A 92 -1.05 -6.91 -11.80
N GLY A 93 -2.11 -6.26 -12.25
CA GLY A 93 -3.31 -6.94 -12.70
C GLY A 93 -4.45 -6.99 -11.71
N VAL A 94 -4.34 -6.32 -10.57
CA VAL A 94 -5.43 -6.30 -9.59
C VAL A 94 -6.48 -5.29 -10.04
N PRO A 95 -7.75 -5.69 -10.18
CA PRO A 95 -8.80 -4.74 -10.55
C PRO A 95 -8.98 -3.67 -9.47
N SER A 96 -9.20 -2.43 -9.89
CA SER A 96 -9.34 -1.33 -8.94
C SER A 96 -10.52 -1.53 -7.99
N ALA A 97 -11.54 -2.24 -8.42
CA ALA A 97 -12.71 -2.51 -7.58
C ALA A 97 -12.39 -3.39 -6.38
N ARG A 98 -11.24 -4.06 -6.38
CA ARG A 98 -10.82 -4.91 -5.25
C ARG A 98 -9.76 -4.27 -4.38
N ILE A 99 -9.44 -3.00 -4.63
CA ILE A 99 -8.43 -2.29 -3.86
C ILE A 99 -9.13 -1.21 -3.05
N PHE A 100 -8.96 -1.26 -1.74
CA PHE A 100 -9.54 -0.29 -0.82
C PHE A 100 -8.42 0.45 -0.12
N VAL A 101 -8.38 1.76 -0.29
CA VAL A 101 -7.32 2.58 0.28
C VAL A 101 -7.86 3.47 1.38
N ARG A 102 -7.07 3.66 2.43
CA ARG A 102 -7.38 4.59 3.50
C ARG A 102 -6.17 5.45 3.79
N ALA A 103 -6.37 6.74 3.76
CA ALA A 103 -5.33 7.70 4.11
C ALA A 103 -5.54 8.09 5.57
N LEU A 104 -4.77 7.50 6.46
CA LEU A 104 -4.97 7.61 7.90
C LEU A 104 -4.11 8.70 8.53
N GLY A 105 -3.23 9.34 7.75
CA GLY A 105 -2.44 10.45 8.25
C GLY A 105 -1.59 10.06 9.43
N ALA A 106 -1.69 10.82 10.51
CA ALA A 106 -0.84 10.63 11.69
C ALA A 106 -1.35 9.56 12.64
N LYS A 107 -2.34 8.77 12.26
CA LYS A 107 -2.91 7.73 13.14
C LYS A 107 -2.17 6.41 12.99
N PHE A 108 -0.86 6.44 13.11
CA PHE A 108 -0.02 5.26 12.85
C PHE A 108 0.13 4.32 14.04
N GLY A 109 -0.41 4.68 15.20
CA GLY A 109 -0.36 3.79 16.36
C GLY A 109 1.06 3.51 16.83
N ASP A 110 1.38 2.25 17.05
CA ASP A 110 2.69 1.84 17.55
C ASP A 110 3.71 1.61 16.43
N GLY A 111 3.29 1.67 15.18
CA GLY A 111 4.19 1.38 14.06
C GLY A 111 4.90 2.62 13.55
N PRO A 112 5.73 2.45 12.53
CA PRO A 112 6.40 3.60 11.92
C PRO A 112 5.40 4.56 11.31
N ALA A 113 5.66 5.86 11.44
CA ALA A 113 4.77 6.88 10.90
C ALA A 113 4.79 6.91 9.38
N ASP A 114 5.92 6.60 8.77
CA ASP A 114 6.10 6.68 7.33
C ASP A 114 5.89 5.30 6.71
N ARG A 115 4.62 4.86 6.64
CA ARG A 115 4.37 3.51 6.16
C ARG A 115 3.05 3.39 5.41
N ALA A 116 2.96 2.31 4.66
CA ALA A 116 1.70 1.85 4.07
C ALA A 116 1.62 0.34 4.29
N ASP A 117 0.53 -0.10 4.90
CA ASP A 117 0.31 -1.52 5.16
C ASP A 117 -0.66 -2.06 4.11
N VAL A 118 -0.25 -3.11 3.41
CA VAL A 118 -1.10 -3.79 2.44
C VAL A 118 -1.52 -5.12 3.06
N SER A 119 -2.81 -5.32 3.20
CA SER A 119 -3.33 -6.59 3.69
C SER A 119 -4.24 -7.20 2.64
N VAL A 120 -4.23 -8.52 2.59
CA VAL A 120 -4.99 -9.29 1.62
C VAL A 120 -6.09 -10.03 2.37
N GLU A 121 -7.32 -9.91 1.88
CA GLU A 121 -8.46 -10.62 2.44
C GLU A 121 -9.16 -11.39 1.33
N GLY A 122 -9.66 -12.56 1.66
CA GLY A 122 -10.37 -13.37 0.69
C GLY A 122 -11.12 -14.47 1.40
N THR A 123 -12.20 -14.94 0.77
CA THR A 123 -13.03 -15.96 1.38
C THR A 123 -12.26 -17.26 1.62
N GLY A 124 -11.32 -17.58 0.74
CA GLY A 124 -10.52 -18.76 0.94
C GLY A 124 -9.69 -18.70 2.20
N ASN A 125 -9.09 -17.54 2.48
CA ASN A 125 -8.32 -17.35 3.68
C ASN A 125 -9.17 -17.42 4.92
N GLN A 126 -10.36 -16.86 4.86
CA GLN A 126 -11.27 -16.89 5.99
C GLN A 126 -11.71 -18.32 6.31
N ALA A 127 -11.95 -19.09 5.29
CA ALA A 127 -12.30 -20.48 5.49
C ALA A 127 -11.14 -21.24 6.15
N ALA A 128 -9.93 -20.96 5.74
CA ALA A 128 -8.77 -21.62 6.31
C ALA A 128 -8.51 -21.25 7.76
N GLN A 129 -8.96 -20.08 8.17
CA GLN A 129 -8.73 -19.58 9.51
C GLN A 129 -9.69 -20.13 10.55
N LYS A 130 -10.68 -20.86 10.13
CA LYS A 130 -11.68 -21.39 11.08
C LYS A 130 -11.31 -22.72 11.69
#